data_32af0a29dc3aac2230868c54c5c1fdfb
#
_entry.id   32af0a29dc3aac2230868c54c5c1fdfb
#
_cell.length_a   1.000
_cell.length_b   1.000
_cell.length_c   1.000
_cell.angle_alpha   90.00
_cell.angle_beta   90.00
_cell.angle_gamma   90.00
#
_symmetry.space_group_name_H-M   'P 1'
#
loop_
_entity.id
_entity.type
_entity.pdbx_description
1 polymer ?
#
loop_
_entity_poly.entity_id
_entity_poly.type
_entity_poly.pdbx_seq_one_letter_code
_entity_poly.pdbx_strand_id
1 'polypeptide(L)'
;LFLVFGLFALFMIRAGRRATARVREVWIEVAERLGGHFDPTSWTVDAVISDIEIRLDRYAVTTGQTTMLFSRMTAATASTKRLLVYRGGVFSKLAKSIGLQDHTVGDAAYDDMFIIQSDDQEWATSVLVDAIREEHLELSSVSLRIQDGKVTSHQGGNDVDVEALIQRFRLTAALALSAEQRALSED
;
A
#
# COMPACT_ATOMS: atom_id res chain seq x y z
N LEU A 1 -43.43 -6.47 -9.28
CA LEU A 1 -42.04 -6.53 -9.76
C LEU A 1 -41.30 -5.22 -9.47
N PHE A 2 -41.84 -4.05 -9.81
CA PHE A 2 -41.20 -2.72 -9.60
C PHE A 2 -40.93 -2.39 -8.13
N LEU A 3 -41.79 -2.81 -7.18
CA LEU A 3 -41.57 -2.61 -5.74
C LEU A 3 -40.34 -3.37 -5.20
N VAL A 4 -40.09 -4.57 -5.70
CA VAL A 4 -38.94 -5.39 -5.27
C VAL A 4 -37.63 -4.78 -5.78
N PHE A 5 -37.60 -4.29 -7.02
CA PHE A 5 -36.43 -3.58 -7.58
C PHE A 5 -36.16 -2.28 -6.83
N GLY A 6 -37.17 -1.51 -6.48
CA GLY A 6 -37.02 -0.27 -5.70
C GLY A 6 -36.47 -0.52 -4.30
N LEU A 7 -36.93 -1.55 -3.60
CA LEU A 7 -36.43 -1.94 -2.28
C LEU A 7 -34.95 -2.44 -2.35
N PHE A 8 -34.61 -3.22 -3.37
CA PHE A 8 -33.27 -3.69 -3.58
C PHE A 8 -32.30 -2.54 -3.88
N ALA A 9 -32.69 -1.60 -4.75
CA ALA A 9 -31.87 -0.41 -5.06
C ALA A 9 -31.65 0.45 -3.81
N LEU A 10 -32.69 0.69 -3.01
CA LEU A 10 -32.58 1.42 -1.74
C LEU A 10 -31.67 0.71 -0.73
N PHE A 11 -31.73 -0.61 -0.66
CA PHE A 11 -30.85 -1.41 0.19
C PHE A 11 -29.37 -1.28 -0.25
N MET A 12 -29.10 -1.39 -1.55
CA MET A 12 -27.74 -1.25 -2.10
C MET A 12 -27.17 0.15 -1.87
N ILE A 13 -27.98 1.21 -2.04
CA ILE A 13 -27.56 2.58 -1.77
C ILE A 13 -27.24 2.79 -0.28
N ARG A 14 -28.07 2.25 0.62
CA ARG A 14 -27.83 2.32 2.06
C ARG A 14 -26.59 1.53 2.48
N ALA A 15 -26.38 0.34 1.94
CA ALA A 15 -25.20 -0.48 2.21
C ALA A 15 -23.91 0.24 1.74
N GLY A 16 -23.92 0.82 0.55
CA GLY A 16 -22.78 1.61 0.02
C GLY A 16 -22.46 2.84 0.89
N ARG A 17 -23.50 3.59 1.32
CA ARG A 17 -23.30 4.75 2.20
C ARG A 17 -22.73 4.36 3.57
N ARG A 18 -23.18 3.24 4.15
CA ARG A 18 -22.64 2.73 5.43
C ARG A 18 -21.19 2.29 5.30
N ALA A 19 -20.83 1.59 4.21
CA ALA A 19 -19.45 1.19 3.95
C ALA A 19 -18.54 2.41 3.81
N THR A 20 -18.96 3.43 3.07
CA THR A 20 -18.21 4.69 2.92
C THR A 20 -18.06 5.43 4.25
N ALA A 21 -19.13 5.51 5.06
CA ALA A 21 -19.09 6.15 6.37
C ALA A 21 -18.08 5.45 7.30
N ARG A 22 -18.09 4.10 7.33
CA ARG A 22 -17.14 3.33 8.14
C ARG A 22 -15.69 3.56 7.74
N VAL A 23 -15.38 3.57 6.44
CA VAL A 23 -14.02 3.88 5.96
C VAL A 23 -13.60 5.27 6.40
N ARG A 24 -14.52 6.26 6.32
CA ARG A 24 -14.24 7.62 6.78
C ARG A 24 -13.92 7.69 8.27
N GLU A 25 -14.72 7.01 9.10
CA GLU A 25 -14.50 6.95 10.56
C GLU A 25 -13.12 6.35 10.87
N VAL A 26 -12.76 5.24 10.21
CA VAL A 26 -11.45 4.60 10.37
C VAL A 26 -10.31 5.53 9.96
N TRP A 27 -10.44 6.23 8.85
CA TRP A 27 -9.38 7.15 8.39
C TRP A 27 -9.22 8.37 9.29
N ILE A 28 -10.31 8.88 9.87
CA ILE A 28 -10.27 9.93 10.88
C ILE A 28 -9.53 9.42 12.13
N GLU A 29 -9.90 8.24 12.64
CA GLU A 29 -9.26 7.64 13.81
C GLU A 29 -7.77 7.38 13.58
N VAL A 30 -7.38 6.87 12.41
CA VAL A 30 -5.96 6.69 12.04
C VAL A 30 -5.22 8.03 12.05
N ALA A 31 -5.80 9.07 11.43
CA ALA A 31 -5.20 10.40 11.44
C ALA A 31 -5.00 10.93 12.87
N GLU A 32 -6.01 10.84 13.74
CA GLU A 32 -5.93 11.25 15.13
C GLU A 32 -4.85 10.49 15.92
N ARG A 33 -4.81 9.17 15.77
CA ARG A 33 -3.84 8.31 16.48
C ARG A 33 -2.40 8.51 16.02
N LEU A 34 -2.19 8.91 14.76
CA LEU A 34 -0.88 9.22 14.21
C LEU A 34 -0.48 10.70 14.39
N GLY A 35 -1.34 11.53 14.97
CA GLY A 35 -1.12 12.98 15.05
C GLY A 35 -1.12 13.66 13.68
N GLY A 36 -1.79 13.04 12.70
CA GLY A 36 -1.89 13.51 11.32
C GLY A 36 -3.18 14.28 11.03
N HIS A 37 -3.50 14.42 9.76
CA HIS A 37 -4.68 15.15 9.30
C HIS A 37 -5.47 14.35 8.25
N PHE A 38 -6.80 14.28 8.40
CA PHE A 38 -7.72 13.75 7.39
C PHE A 38 -8.38 14.89 6.61
N ASP A 39 -8.21 14.93 5.29
CA ASP A 39 -8.95 15.83 4.41
C ASP A 39 -10.17 15.13 3.80
N PRO A 40 -11.39 15.52 4.20
CA PRO A 40 -12.61 14.92 3.66
C PRO A 40 -12.89 15.28 2.21
N THR A 41 -12.25 16.31 1.66
CA THR A 41 -12.47 16.77 0.28
C THR A 41 -11.69 15.91 -0.72
N SER A 42 -10.42 15.70 -0.44
CA SER A 42 -9.53 14.87 -1.27
C SER A 42 -9.55 13.40 -0.88
N TRP A 43 -10.13 13.05 0.28
CA TRP A 43 -10.05 11.72 0.86
C TRP A 43 -8.60 11.26 1.05
N THR A 44 -7.83 12.07 1.76
CA THR A 44 -6.44 11.76 2.11
C THR A 44 -6.22 11.81 3.62
N VAL A 45 -5.26 11.02 4.08
CA VAL A 45 -4.66 11.16 5.40
C VAL A 45 -3.19 11.49 5.22
N ASP A 46 -2.74 12.58 5.81
CA ASP A 46 -1.34 12.97 5.86
C ASP A 46 -0.83 12.78 7.28
N ALA A 47 0.26 12.04 7.46
CA ALA A 47 0.90 11.82 8.77
C ALA A 47 2.42 11.77 8.62
N VAL A 48 3.13 12.03 9.73
CA VAL A 48 4.59 11.94 9.82
C VAL A 48 4.97 10.80 10.76
N ILE A 49 5.75 9.84 10.28
CA ILE A 49 6.26 8.70 11.04
C ILE A 49 7.79 8.70 10.94
N SER A 50 8.49 8.83 12.07
CA SER A 50 9.97 8.87 12.09
C SER A 50 10.55 9.87 11.09
N ASP A 51 10.01 11.10 11.05
CA ASP A 51 10.37 12.20 10.16
C ASP A 51 10.05 11.97 8.68
N ILE A 52 9.36 10.88 8.32
CA ILE A 52 8.89 10.59 6.97
C ILE A 52 7.43 11.05 6.82
N GLU A 53 7.20 11.97 5.88
CA GLU A 53 5.85 12.37 5.48
C GLU A 53 5.20 11.28 4.64
N ILE A 54 4.02 10.82 5.04
CA ILE A 54 3.27 9.77 4.33
C ILE A 54 1.87 10.27 4.04
N ARG A 55 1.45 10.12 2.80
CA ARG A 55 0.08 10.38 2.36
C ARG A 55 -0.62 9.06 2.03
N LEU A 56 -1.77 8.83 2.66
CA LEU A 56 -2.72 7.80 2.28
C LEU A 56 -3.77 8.41 1.36
N ASP A 57 -4.01 7.81 0.20
CA ASP A 57 -5.08 8.16 -0.74
C ASP A 57 -5.80 6.92 -1.28
N ARG A 58 -6.81 7.14 -2.12
CA ARG A 58 -7.58 6.09 -2.79
C ARG A 58 -7.56 6.30 -4.30
N TYR A 59 -7.49 5.19 -5.02
CA TYR A 59 -7.62 5.21 -6.47
C TYR A 59 -8.42 3.99 -6.97
N ALA A 60 -8.94 4.08 -8.17
CA ALA A 60 -9.70 3.01 -8.80
C ALA A 60 -8.94 2.47 -10.01
N VAL A 61 -8.93 1.14 -10.16
CA VAL A 61 -8.43 0.46 -11.35
C VAL A 61 -9.59 -0.23 -12.03
N THR A 62 -9.85 0.15 -13.28
CA THR A 62 -10.89 -0.47 -14.10
C THR A 62 -10.25 -1.44 -15.09
N THR A 63 -10.66 -2.71 -15.03
CA THR A 63 -10.21 -3.76 -15.94
C THR A 63 -11.45 -4.39 -16.59
N GLY A 64 -11.69 -4.06 -17.85
CA GLY A 64 -12.91 -4.46 -18.55
C GLY A 64 -14.16 -3.88 -17.89
N GLN A 65 -15.05 -4.74 -17.37
CA GLN A 65 -16.30 -4.32 -16.72
C GLN A 65 -16.20 -4.23 -15.19
N THR A 66 -15.01 -4.51 -14.62
CA THR A 66 -14.80 -4.52 -13.17
C THR A 66 -13.96 -3.33 -12.75
N THR A 67 -14.45 -2.55 -11.78
CA THR A 67 -13.69 -1.50 -11.11
C THR A 67 -13.35 -1.96 -9.71
N MET A 68 -12.07 -1.95 -9.40
CA MET A 68 -11.53 -2.27 -8.07
C MET A 68 -11.01 -0.99 -7.43
N LEU A 69 -11.33 -0.81 -6.15
CA LEU A 69 -10.79 0.28 -5.33
C LEU A 69 -9.53 -0.20 -4.63
N PHE A 70 -8.55 0.67 -4.58
CA PHE A 70 -7.30 0.49 -3.86
C PHE A 70 -7.05 1.71 -2.97
N SER A 71 -6.41 1.46 -1.84
CA SER A 71 -5.75 2.50 -1.07
C SER A 71 -4.24 2.47 -1.36
N ARG A 72 -3.61 3.63 -1.31
CA ARG A 72 -2.18 3.79 -1.53
C ARG A 72 -1.61 4.68 -0.46
N MET A 73 -0.51 4.26 0.16
CA MET A 73 0.34 5.16 0.93
C MET A 73 1.56 5.53 0.09
N THR A 74 1.99 6.77 0.18
CA THR A 74 3.13 7.31 -0.58
C THR A 74 4.04 8.09 0.35
N ALA A 75 5.34 7.79 0.30
CA ALA A 75 6.41 8.56 0.92
C ALA A 75 7.47 8.91 -0.13
N ALA A 76 8.23 9.99 0.08
CA ALA A 76 9.39 10.33 -0.74
C ALA A 76 10.61 9.49 -0.35
N THR A 77 11.56 9.29 -1.29
CA THR A 77 12.88 8.72 -1.05
C THR A 77 13.87 9.28 -2.07
N ALA A 78 15.14 9.39 -1.72
CA ALA A 78 16.20 9.77 -2.67
C ALA A 78 16.60 8.60 -3.61
N SER A 79 16.17 7.37 -3.33
CA SER A 79 16.55 6.21 -4.12
C SER A 79 16.04 6.33 -5.57
N THR A 80 16.93 6.08 -6.52
CA THR A 80 16.64 5.99 -7.95
C THR A 80 16.40 4.56 -8.42
N LYS A 81 16.72 3.56 -7.57
CA LYS A 81 16.54 2.14 -7.86
C LYS A 81 15.06 1.74 -7.75
N ARG A 82 14.75 0.62 -8.39
CA ARG A 82 13.36 0.14 -8.46
C ARG A 82 13.20 -1.18 -7.71
N LEU A 83 12.15 -1.24 -6.91
CA LEU A 83 11.71 -2.43 -6.20
C LEU A 83 10.20 -2.60 -6.37
N LEU A 84 9.76 -3.82 -6.58
CA LEU A 84 8.37 -4.22 -6.56
C LEU A 84 8.25 -5.52 -5.78
N VAL A 85 7.41 -5.51 -4.73
CA VAL A 85 7.11 -6.70 -3.92
C VAL A 85 5.60 -6.88 -3.90
N TYR A 86 5.13 -8.02 -4.34
CA TYR A 86 3.70 -8.32 -4.41
C TYR A 86 3.41 -9.81 -4.26
N ARG A 87 2.23 -10.11 -3.74
CA ARG A 87 1.68 -11.45 -3.77
C ARG A 87 1.04 -11.72 -5.12
N GLY A 88 1.15 -12.93 -5.64
CA GLY A 88 0.56 -13.30 -6.92
C GLY A 88 -0.93 -12.91 -7.04
N GLY A 89 -1.43 -12.64 -8.25
CA GLY A 89 -2.80 -12.20 -8.51
C GLY A 89 -2.89 -10.98 -9.42
N VAL A 90 -3.74 -10.00 -9.08
CA VAL A 90 -4.01 -8.82 -9.94
C VAL A 90 -2.76 -8.00 -10.24
N PHE A 91 -1.85 -7.88 -9.27
CA PHE A 91 -0.59 -7.14 -9.43
C PHE A 91 0.40 -7.83 -10.36
N SER A 92 0.31 -9.15 -10.56
CA SER A 92 1.19 -9.89 -11.49
C SER A 92 1.07 -9.42 -12.95
N LYS A 93 -0.10 -8.89 -13.34
CA LYS A 93 -0.30 -8.35 -14.70
C LYS A 93 0.34 -6.97 -14.89
N LEU A 94 0.36 -6.15 -13.83
CA LEU A 94 1.02 -4.84 -13.81
C LEU A 94 2.54 -4.98 -13.77
N ALA A 95 3.05 -5.96 -13.03
CA ALA A 95 4.48 -6.21 -12.85
C ALA A 95 5.18 -6.64 -14.15
N LYS A 96 4.54 -7.48 -14.98
CA LYS A 96 5.11 -7.95 -16.25
C LYS A 96 5.45 -6.83 -17.25
N SER A 97 4.92 -5.63 -17.05
CA SER A 97 5.17 -4.48 -17.93
C SER A 97 6.42 -3.66 -17.59
N ILE A 98 7.09 -3.95 -16.46
CA ILE A 98 8.14 -3.08 -15.90
C ILE A 98 9.55 -3.54 -16.28
N GLY A 99 9.71 -4.78 -16.80
CA GLY A 99 11.01 -5.30 -17.25
C GLY A 99 12.03 -5.53 -16.13
N LEU A 100 11.56 -5.73 -14.89
CA LEU A 100 12.40 -6.09 -13.74
C LEU A 100 12.61 -7.60 -13.68
N GLN A 101 13.71 -8.03 -13.03
CA GLN A 101 14.02 -9.44 -12.79
C GLN A 101 13.47 -9.90 -11.44
N ASP A 102 13.07 -11.18 -11.37
CA ASP A 102 12.65 -11.81 -10.13
C ASP A 102 13.88 -12.17 -9.30
N HIS A 103 13.83 -11.87 -8.00
CA HIS A 103 14.90 -12.09 -7.04
C HIS A 103 14.38 -12.81 -5.80
N THR A 104 15.31 -13.31 -4.98
CA THR A 104 15.10 -13.79 -3.61
C THR A 104 15.93 -12.96 -2.65
N VAL A 105 15.45 -12.81 -1.41
CA VAL A 105 16.17 -12.11 -0.33
C VAL A 105 16.77 -13.05 0.70
N GLY A 106 16.64 -14.37 0.47
CA GLY A 106 17.21 -15.43 1.33
C GLY A 106 16.38 -15.73 2.58
N ASP A 107 15.15 -15.25 2.65
CA ASP A 107 14.16 -15.58 3.68
C ASP A 107 13.10 -16.49 3.06
N ALA A 108 13.13 -17.78 3.38
CA ALA A 108 12.28 -18.77 2.73
C ALA A 108 10.78 -18.46 2.89
N ALA A 109 10.34 -17.99 4.06
CA ALA A 109 8.94 -17.66 4.31
C ALA A 109 8.48 -16.46 3.48
N TYR A 110 9.35 -15.46 3.34
CA TYR A 110 9.10 -14.27 2.56
C TYR A 110 9.14 -14.56 1.05
N ASP A 111 10.17 -15.27 0.59
CA ASP A 111 10.37 -15.65 -0.82
C ASP A 111 9.26 -16.60 -1.33
N ASP A 112 8.71 -17.46 -0.48
CA ASP A 112 7.56 -18.31 -0.82
C ASP A 112 6.24 -17.52 -0.94
N MET A 113 6.11 -16.43 -0.19
CA MET A 113 4.87 -15.64 -0.14
C MET A 113 4.83 -14.54 -1.21
N PHE A 114 5.96 -13.90 -1.47
CA PHE A 114 6.04 -12.72 -2.32
C PHE A 114 6.92 -12.92 -3.56
N ILE A 115 6.53 -12.30 -4.65
CA ILE A 115 7.37 -12.10 -5.82
C ILE A 115 8.09 -10.78 -5.64
N ILE A 116 9.43 -10.83 -5.67
CA ILE A 116 10.30 -9.67 -5.48
C ILE A 116 10.97 -9.38 -6.83
N GLN A 117 10.79 -8.16 -7.34
CA GLN A 117 11.37 -7.71 -8.59
C GLN A 117 12.17 -6.43 -8.36
N SER A 118 13.39 -6.37 -8.89
CA SER A 118 14.26 -5.20 -8.77
C SER A 118 15.17 -5.09 -10.00
N ASP A 119 15.77 -3.94 -10.18
CA ASP A 119 16.91 -3.73 -11.09
C ASP A 119 18.26 -4.04 -10.42
N ASP A 120 18.28 -4.23 -9.08
CA ASP A 120 19.46 -4.54 -8.29
C ASP A 120 19.10 -5.47 -7.12
N GLN A 121 19.58 -6.72 -7.17
CA GLN A 121 19.28 -7.73 -6.15
C GLN A 121 19.94 -7.43 -4.80
N GLU A 122 21.19 -6.99 -4.79
CA GLU A 122 21.92 -6.72 -3.55
C GLU A 122 21.28 -5.55 -2.81
N TRP A 123 20.94 -4.50 -3.55
CA TRP A 123 20.21 -3.37 -2.99
C TRP A 123 18.84 -3.80 -2.48
N ALA A 124 18.05 -4.56 -3.25
CA ALA A 124 16.73 -5.04 -2.81
C ALA A 124 16.82 -5.83 -1.50
N THR A 125 17.81 -6.74 -1.38
CA THR A 125 18.06 -7.50 -0.15
C THR A 125 18.45 -6.57 1.01
N SER A 126 19.27 -5.55 0.73
CA SER A 126 19.72 -4.60 1.74
C SER A 126 18.63 -3.66 2.24
N VAL A 127 17.63 -3.36 1.40
CA VAL A 127 16.48 -2.52 1.75
C VAL A 127 15.40 -3.31 2.47
N LEU A 128 15.15 -4.56 2.06
CA LEU A 128 14.19 -5.46 2.69
C LEU A 128 14.81 -6.17 3.90
N VAL A 129 15.23 -5.39 4.91
CA VAL A 129 15.78 -5.92 6.16
C VAL A 129 14.76 -6.80 6.91
N ASP A 130 15.23 -7.64 7.84
CA ASP A 130 14.39 -8.61 8.58
C ASP A 130 13.13 -7.96 9.17
N ALA A 131 13.28 -6.84 9.86
CA ALA A 131 12.15 -6.14 10.48
C ALA A 131 11.08 -5.69 9.46
N ILE A 132 11.49 -5.27 8.25
CA ILE A 132 10.55 -4.91 7.18
C ILE A 132 9.85 -6.15 6.63
N ARG A 133 10.58 -7.26 6.46
CA ARG A 133 10.00 -8.51 5.99
C ARG A 133 9.00 -9.09 6.98
N GLU A 134 9.34 -9.12 8.27
CA GLU A 134 8.45 -9.59 9.34
C GLU A 134 7.15 -8.78 9.37
N GLU A 135 7.23 -7.46 9.38
CA GLU A 135 6.05 -6.59 9.38
C GLU A 135 5.22 -6.73 8.09
N HIS A 136 5.87 -6.92 6.94
CA HIS A 136 5.18 -7.13 5.67
C HIS A 136 4.49 -8.51 5.58
N LEU A 137 5.05 -9.55 6.20
CA LEU A 137 4.41 -10.86 6.29
C LEU A 137 3.06 -10.78 7.02
N GLU A 138 2.95 -9.98 8.08
CA GLU A 138 1.69 -9.72 8.79
C GLU A 138 0.68 -8.98 7.90
N LEU A 139 1.16 -8.11 7.02
CA LEU A 139 0.38 -7.34 6.05
C LEU A 139 0.39 -7.97 4.64
N SER A 140 0.25 -9.28 4.56
CA SER A 140 0.48 -10.08 3.34
C SER A 140 -0.38 -9.72 2.11
N SER A 141 -1.43 -8.91 2.28
CA SER A 141 -2.27 -8.38 1.19
C SER A 141 -1.74 -7.05 0.60
N VAL A 142 -0.74 -6.45 1.25
CA VAL A 142 -0.10 -5.20 0.80
C VAL A 142 0.95 -5.52 -0.26
N SER A 143 1.03 -4.72 -1.30
CA SER A 143 2.16 -4.71 -2.23
C SER A 143 2.98 -3.45 -2.02
N LEU A 144 4.31 -3.60 -2.12
CA LEU A 144 5.29 -2.53 -1.92
C LEU A 144 5.96 -2.18 -3.25
N ARG A 145 6.26 -0.90 -3.43
CA ARG A 145 6.95 -0.42 -4.63
C ARG A 145 7.86 0.74 -4.28
N ILE A 146 9.07 0.71 -4.83
CA ILE A 146 9.98 1.86 -4.87
C ILE A 146 10.21 2.18 -6.33
N GLN A 147 9.91 3.40 -6.74
CA GLN A 147 10.11 3.87 -8.11
C GLN A 147 9.95 5.39 -8.17
N ASP A 148 10.73 6.03 -9.05
CA ASP A 148 10.65 7.46 -9.37
C ASP A 148 10.73 8.36 -8.11
N GLY A 149 11.65 8.03 -7.18
CA GLY A 149 11.84 8.77 -5.93
C GLY A 149 10.69 8.63 -4.94
N LYS A 150 9.89 7.57 -5.04
CA LYS A 150 8.75 7.31 -4.16
C LYS A 150 8.72 5.88 -3.68
N VAL A 151 8.39 5.73 -2.40
CA VAL A 151 7.94 4.48 -1.81
C VAL A 151 6.43 4.47 -1.79
N THR A 152 5.80 3.40 -2.25
CA THR A 152 4.36 3.23 -2.20
C THR A 152 3.98 1.86 -1.66
N SER A 153 2.95 1.82 -0.82
CA SER A 153 2.29 0.58 -0.43
C SER A 153 0.85 0.60 -0.90
N HIS A 154 0.40 -0.50 -1.51
CA HIS A 154 -0.93 -0.61 -2.11
C HIS A 154 -1.70 -1.76 -1.49
N GLN A 155 -3.00 -1.53 -1.24
CA GLN A 155 -3.92 -2.58 -0.77
C GLN A 155 -5.25 -2.47 -1.51
N GLY A 156 -5.77 -3.62 -1.95
CA GLY A 156 -7.09 -3.70 -2.56
C GLY A 156 -8.21 -3.79 -1.52
N GLY A 157 -9.36 -3.21 -1.82
CA GLY A 157 -10.54 -3.27 -0.98
C GLY A 157 -10.77 -2.04 -0.10
N ASN A 158 -11.57 -2.22 0.95
CA ASN A 158 -11.89 -1.16 1.91
C ASN A 158 -11.00 -1.31 3.15
N ASP A 159 -10.21 -0.30 3.44
CA ASP A 159 -9.43 -0.21 4.68
C ASP A 159 -10.36 0.16 5.84
N VAL A 160 -10.78 -0.84 6.58
CA VAL A 160 -11.71 -0.70 7.73
C VAL A 160 -11.10 -1.19 9.04
N ASP A 161 -9.81 -1.47 9.04
CA ASP A 161 -9.03 -1.89 10.20
C ASP A 161 -7.99 -0.81 10.54
N VAL A 162 -8.17 -0.18 11.70
CA VAL A 162 -7.31 0.92 12.19
C VAL A 162 -5.90 0.44 12.45
N GLU A 163 -5.74 -0.71 13.11
CA GLU A 163 -4.42 -1.24 13.47
C GLU A 163 -3.62 -1.64 12.22
N ALA A 164 -4.25 -2.32 11.29
CA ALA A 164 -3.62 -2.70 10.01
C ALA A 164 -3.19 -1.45 9.21
N LEU A 165 -3.99 -0.38 9.21
CA LEU A 165 -3.62 0.88 8.56
C LEU A 165 -2.43 1.54 9.26
N ILE A 166 -2.43 1.63 10.60
CA ILE A 166 -1.31 2.19 11.37
C ILE A 166 -0.04 1.39 11.12
N GLN A 167 -0.11 0.07 11.15
CA GLN A 167 1.01 -0.81 10.86
C GLN A 167 1.53 -0.57 9.43
N ARG A 168 0.65 -0.42 8.46
CA ARG A 168 1.03 -0.11 7.08
C ARG A 168 1.69 1.26 6.93
N PHE A 169 1.29 2.29 7.71
CA PHE A 169 2.02 3.55 7.78
C PHE A 169 3.45 3.34 8.26
N ARG A 170 3.64 2.54 9.33
CA ARG A 170 4.96 2.21 9.87
C ARG A 170 5.81 1.45 8.86
N LEU A 171 5.26 0.43 8.22
CA LEU A 171 5.94 -0.33 7.16
C LEU A 171 6.39 0.58 6.00
N THR A 172 5.52 1.50 5.55
CA THR A 172 5.85 2.45 4.48
C THR A 172 6.97 3.40 4.90
N ALA A 173 6.95 3.90 6.15
CA ALA A 173 8.01 4.72 6.71
C ALA A 173 9.34 3.96 6.81
N ALA A 174 9.31 2.74 7.37
CA ALA A 174 10.49 1.90 7.52
C ALA A 174 11.16 1.59 6.17
N LEU A 175 10.35 1.27 5.15
CA LEU A 175 10.84 1.04 3.80
C LEU A 175 11.44 2.31 3.17
N ALA A 176 10.83 3.49 3.40
CA ALA A 176 11.35 4.75 2.91
C ALA A 176 12.69 5.11 3.55
N LEU A 177 12.79 4.96 4.89
CA LEU A 177 14.04 5.17 5.63
C LEU A 177 15.16 4.21 5.17
N SER A 178 14.83 2.93 5.00
CA SER A 178 15.80 1.93 4.55
C SER A 178 16.31 2.26 3.14
N ALA A 179 15.44 2.65 2.22
CA ALA A 179 15.81 3.05 0.86
C ALA A 179 16.65 4.33 0.83
N GLU A 180 16.34 5.31 1.69
CA GLU A 180 17.08 6.57 1.84
C GLU A 180 18.50 6.32 2.35
N GLN A 181 18.66 5.53 3.42
CA GLN A 181 19.95 5.19 4.00
C GLN A 181 20.87 4.49 2.99
N ARG A 182 20.31 3.63 2.13
CA ARG A 182 21.09 2.95 1.08
C ARG A 182 21.48 3.89 -0.05
N ALA A 183 20.61 4.82 -0.44
CA ALA A 183 20.96 5.82 -1.44
C ALA A 183 22.15 6.69 -0.99
N LEU A 184 22.16 7.13 0.29
CA LEU A 184 23.22 7.94 0.86
C LEU A 184 24.54 7.18 1.07
N SER A 185 24.54 5.85 1.09
CA SER A 185 25.76 5.04 1.27
C SER A 185 26.44 4.68 -0.04
N GLU A 186 25.83 4.97 -1.19
CA GLU A 186 26.37 4.69 -2.52
C GLU A 186 27.06 5.93 -3.15
N ASP A 187 26.87 7.14 -2.57
CA ASP A 187 27.57 8.38 -2.95
C ASP A 187 28.91 8.56 -2.21
#